data_d9d3b51cbdd714f701d3d77aff7d95ca
#
_entry.id   d9d3b51cbdd714f701d3d77aff7d95ca
#
_cell.length_a   1.000
_cell.length_b   1.000
_cell.length_c   1.000
_cell.angle_alpha   90.00
_cell.angle_beta   90.00
_cell.angle_gamma   90.00
#
_symmetry.space_group_name_H-M   'P 1'
#
loop_
_entity.id
_entity.type
_entity.pdbx_description
1 polymer ?
#
loop_
_entity_poly.entity_id
_entity_poly.type
_entity_poly.pdbx_seq_one_letter_code
_entity_poly.pdbx_strand_id
1 'polypeptide(L)'
;MMKLWGGRFQKDTDQLVNELNASISFDQRLYREDITGSMAHAHMLADCGIISQEDAAAIIDGLQGILADIEAGKVEFTADNEDIHMNVEALLTARIGDAGKRLHTARSRNDQVALDFRMYVREQIPVIVGQLLELETVLCRQAKQYQTAVMPGYTHLQRAQPISFAQHLMAYAAMFRRDVTRLEDCKARLDECPLGSGALAGTTYPIDRWETARALGFAAPMGNSLDGVSDRDYALELLSGLSILMMHLSRFAEEVILWCSWEFKFIELDDAYATGSSIMPQKKNPDVAELVRGKTGRVYGDLMSLLTVMKGLPLAYNKDMQEDKEPVFDAVDTVEMCLPVFAAMLDTMTVRTDNMRKAAGHGFINATDCADYLTKKGMPFRDAYTVTGKLVAQCTAQGKTLEELTLEELQALSPLFEQDVYDALNLENCMALRSSYGGPAVSETARQIGEIEQFIQERS
;
A
#
# COMPACT_ATOMS: atom_id res chain seq x y z
N MET A 1 35.70 15.37 -21.29
CA MET A 1 34.98 16.67 -21.15
C MET A 1 35.25 17.23 -19.78
N MET A 2 35.46 18.54 -19.64
CA MET A 2 35.64 19.16 -18.33
C MET A 2 34.28 19.11 -17.58
N LYS A 3 34.26 18.51 -16.37
CA LYS A 3 33.03 18.43 -15.56
C LYS A 3 32.54 19.82 -15.18
N LEU A 4 31.24 20.06 -15.08
CA LEU A 4 30.63 21.34 -14.74
C LEU A 4 31.14 21.92 -13.41
N TRP A 5 31.62 21.06 -12.47
CA TRP A 5 32.21 21.45 -11.18
C TRP A 5 33.75 21.38 -11.13
N GLY A 6 34.44 21.18 -12.27
CA GLY A 6 35.88 20.90 -12.34
C GLY A 6 36.81 22.09 -12.16
N GLY A 7 36.33 23.34 -12.03
CA GLY A 7 37.14 24.56 -12.11
C GLY A 7 38.29 24.70 -11.11
N ARG A 8 38.30 23.97 -9.99
CA ARG A 8 39.36 23.96 -8.98
C ARG A 8 40.36 22.82 -9.12
N PHE A 9 39.92 21.72 -9.73
CA PHE A 9 40.69 20.47 -9.74
C PHE A 9 41.73 20.47 -10.86
N GLN A 10 42.93 19.99 -10.53
CA GLN A 10 44.08 19.93 -11.45
C GLN A 10 44.26 18.54 -12.09
N LYS A 11 43.43 17.57 -11.70
CA LYS A 11 43.46 16.22 -12.26
C LYS A 11 42.03 15.79 -12.57
N ASP A 12 41.88 14.96 -13.60
CA ASP A 12 40.60 14.29 -13.88
C ASP A 12 40.24 13.33 -12.76
N THR A 13 38.93 13.15 -12.55
CA THR A 13 38.40 12.16 -11.57
C THR A 13 38.72 10.77 -12.08
N ASP A 14 39.14 9.88 -11.16
CA ASP A 14 39.35 8.46 -11.47
C ASP A 14 38.04 7.82 -11.98
N GLN A 15 38.18 6.91 -12.94
CA GLN A 15 37.03 6.25 -13.54
C GLN A 15 36.18 5.49 -12.53
N LEU A 16 36.79 4.80 -11.56
CA LEU A 16 36.08 4.07 -10.50
C LEU A 16 35.25 5.00 -9.63
N VAL A 17 35.77 6.23 -9.38
CA VAL A 17 35.02 7.26 -8.62
C VAL A 17 33.84 7.78 -9.45
N ASN A 18 33.99 7.92 -10.77
CA ASN A 18 32.88 8.30 -11.64
C ASN A 18 31.78 7.24 -11.65
N GLU A 19 32.16 5.98 -11.77
CA GLU A 19 31.23 4.85 -11.75
C GLU A 19 30.49 4.74 -10.39
N LEU A 20 31.21 4.90 -9.27
CA LEU A 20 30.63 4.90 -7.93
C LEU A 20 29.64 6.05 -7.69
N ASN A 21 29.94 7.24 -8.24
CA ASN A 21 29.12 8.43 -8.04
C ASN A 21 27.91 8.51 -8.97
N ALA A 22 27.94 7.81 -10.10
CA ALA A 22 26.88 7.88 -11.12
C ALA A 22 25.58 7.28 -10.59
N SER A 23 24.50 8.05 -10.66
CA SER A 23 23.15 7.64 -10.26
C SER A 23 22.18 7.50 -11.43
N ILE A 24 22.61 7.84 -12.65
CA ILE A 24 21.77 7.85 -13.85
C ILE A 24 21.06 6.50 -14.11
N SER A 25 21.66 5.38 -13.67
CA SER A 25 21.07 4.04 -13.85
C SER A 25 19.69 3.90 -13.19
N PHE A 26 19.44 4.62 -12.11
CA PHE A 26 18.17 4.59 -11.36
C PHE A 26 17.46 5.95 -11.34
N ASP A 27 18.18 7.09 -11.25
CA ASP A 27 17.55 8.40 -11.14
C ASP A 27 17.01 8.95 -12.46
N GLN A 28 17.35 8.34 -13.62
CA GLN A 28 16.72 8.65 -14.89
C GLN A 28 15.18 8.60 -14.82
N ARG A 29 14.62 7.85 -13.87
CA ARG A 29 13.17 7.79 -13.60
C ARG A 29 12.57 9.16 -13.27
N LEU A 30 13.36 10.08 -12.71
CA LEU A 30 12.95 11.43 -12.31
C LEU A 30 12.99 12.48 -13.44
N TYR A 31 13.14 12.06 -14.70
CA TYR A 31 13.29 13.00 -15.82
C TYR A 31 12.10 13.97 -15.95
N ARG A 32 10.90 13.51 -15.64
CA ARG A 32 9.67 14.31 -15.74
C ARG A 32 9.61 15.38 -14.67
N GLU A 33 9.95 15.00 -13.43
CA GLU A 33 10.00 15.86 -12.28
C GLU A 33 11.09 16.92 -12.42
N ASP A 34 12.29 16.53 -12.87
CA ASP A 34 13.40 17.45 -13.12
C ASP A 34 13.06 18.49 -14.19
N ILE A 35 12.48 18.05 -15.31
CA ILE A 35 12.09 18.96 -16.39
C ILE A 35 10.97 19.90 -15.94
N THR A 36 9.96 19.39 -15.24
CA THR A 36 8.84 20.20 -14.74
C THR A 36 9.31 21.22 -13.70
N GLY A 37 10.14 20.81 -12.76
CA GLY A 37 10.75 21.69 -11.76
C GLY A 37 11.63 22.77 -12.41
N SER A 38 12.42 22.38 -13.43
CA SER A 38 13.28 23.29 -14.19
C SER A 38 12.50 24.31 -15.00
N MET A 39 11.35 23.95 -15.61
CA MET A 39 10.49 24.91 -16.31
C MET A 39 9.88 25.93 -15.34
N ALA A 40 9.38 25.50 -14.18
CA ALA A 40 8.85 26.39 -13.15
C ALA A 40 9.94 27.35 -12.63
N HIS A 41 11.15 26.83 -12.42
CA HIS A 41 12.28 27.66 -12.01
C HIS A 41 12.66 28.73 -13.05
N ALA A 42 12.74 28.36 -14.34
CA ALA A 42 13.05 29.29 -15.42
C ALA A 42 11.99 30.43 -15.52
N HIS A 43 10.72 30.07 -15.39
CA HIS A 43 9.62 31.05 -15.37
C HIS A 43 9.78 32.06 -14.23
N MET A 44 9.96 31.60 -13.02
CA MET A 44 10.18 32.42 -11.81
C MET A 44 11.41 33.33 -11.97
N LEU A 45 12.53 32.81 -12.53
CA LEU A 45 13.73 33.62 -12.74
C LEU A 45 13.46 34.79 -13.68
N ALA A 46 12.65 34.61 -14.71
CA ALA A 46 12.26 35.68 -15.64
C ALA A 46 11.31 36.70 -15.01
N ASP A 47 10.32 36.23 -14.26
CA ASP A 47 9.35 37.09 -13.57
C ASP A 47 10.01 37.94 -12.48
N CYS A 48 11.05 37.39 -11.83
CA CYS A 48 11.91 38.14 -10.90
C CYS A 48 12.98 39.02 -11.60
N GLY A 49 13.03 39.06 -12.94
CA GLY A 49 13.99 39.84 -13.70
C GLY A 49 15.46 39.37 -13.59
N ILE A 50 15.68 38.12 -13.21
CA ILE A 50 17.02 37.54 -13.04
C ILE A 50 17.58 37.05 -14.38
N ILE A 51 16.73 36.53 -15.27
CA ILE A 51 17.04 36.24 -16.66
C ILE A 51 16.05 36.97 -17.56
N SER A 52 16.34 37.07 -18.89
CA SER A 52 15.40 37.68 -19.81
C SER A 52 14.18 36.76 -20.07
N GLN A 53 13.06 37.36 -20.49
CA GLN A 53 11.89 36.60 -20.93
C GLN A 53 12.19 35.72 -22.15
N GLU A 54 13.08 36.20 -23.04
CA GLU A 54 13.52 35.45 -24.23
C GLU A 54 14.33 34.20 -23.83
N ASP A 55 15.24 34.34 -22.86
CA ASP A 55 16.02 33.20 -22.35
C ASP A 55 15.10 32.18 -21.69
N ALA A 56 14.14 32.63 -20.85
CA ALA A 56 13.19 31.73 -20.19
C ALA A 56 12.32 30.98 -21.20
N ALA A 57 11.78 31.69 -22.22
CA ALA A 57 11.01 31.04 -23.27
C ALA A 57 11.84 29.98 -24.01
N ALA A 58 13.08 30.29 -24.39
CA ALA A 58 13.97 29.34 -25.04
C ALA A 58 14.28 28.12 -24.15
N ILE A 59 14.50 28.33 -22.85
CA ILE A 59 14.72 27.25 -21.88
C ILE A 59 13.47 26.34 -21.78
N ILE A 60 12.28 26.92 -21.60
CA ILE A 60 11.02 26.18 -21.48
C ILE A 60 10.72 25.37 -22.74
N ASP A 61 10.82 25.99 -23.92
CA ASP A 61 10.61 25.30 -25.19
C ASP A 61 11.66 24.18 -25.41
N GLY A 62 12.92 24.43 -25.04
CA GLY A 62 13.98 23.46 -25.11
C GLY A 62 13.71 22.25 -24.18
N LEU A 63 13.28 22.49 -22.95
CA LEU A 63 12.92 21.43 -21.97
C LEU A 63 11.69 20.62 -22.40
N GLN A 64 10.64 21.28 -22.92
CA GLN A 64 9.48 20.59 -23.50
C GLN A 64 9.88 19.68 -24.68
N GLY A 65 10.76 20.16 -25.54
CA GLY A 65 11.28 19.35 -26.63
C GLY A 65 12.12 18.16 -26.15
N ILE A 66 12.91 18.32 -25.08
CA ILE A 66 13.66 17.22 -24.47
C ILE A 66 12.70 16.19 -23.86
N LEU A 67 11.68 16.63 -23.13
CA LEU A 67 10.65 15.76 -22.56
C LEU A 67 9.99 14.90 -23.65
N ALA A 68 9.57 15.52 -24.74
CA ALA A 68 8.97 14.82 -25.87
C ALA A 68 9.93 13.80 -26.53
N ASP A 69 11.22 14.14 -26.63
CA ASP A 69 12.23 13.23 -27.19
C ASP A 69 12.53 12.04 -26.26
N ILE A 70 12.52 12.25 -24.91
CA ILE A 70 12.66 11.17 -23.94
C ILE A 70 11.46 10.22 -24.03
N GLU A 71 10.24 10.75 -24.02
CA GLU A 71 9.00 9.97 -24.14
C GLU A 71 8.88 9.20 -25.44
N ALA A 72 9.46 9.74 -26.52
CA ALA A 72 9.55 9.07 -27.82
C ALA A 72 10.71 8.04 -27.91
N GLY A 73 11.48 7.83 -26.83
CA GLY A 73 12.64 6.92 -26.82
C GLY A 73 13.80 7.34 -27.69
N LYS A 74 13.96 8.63 -27.96
CA LYS A 74 15.03 9.18 -28.85
C LYS A 74 16.27 9.64 -28.09
N VAL A 75 16.22 9.64 -26.75
CA VAL A 75 17.31 10.10 -25.89
C VAL A 75 17.95 8.90 -25.22
N GLU A 76 19.27 8.83 -25.28
CA GLU A 76 20.08 7.93 -24.47
C GLU A 76 20.84 8.76 -23.44
N PHE A 77 20.65 8.41 -22.16
CA PHE A 77 21.39 9.02 -21.06
C PHE A 77 22.79 8.42 -20.94
N THR A 78 23.74 9.23 -20.52
CA THR A 78 25.14 8.83 -20.40
C THR A 78 25.61 8.94 -18.96
N ALA A 79 26.35 7.93 -18.46
CA ALA A 79 27.01 7.95 -17.17
C ALA A 79 28.11 9.02 -17.06
N ASP A 80 28.61 9.54 -18.17
CA ASP A 80 29.58 10.66 -18.20
C ASP A 80 28.99 11.93 -17.58
N ASN A 81 27.65 12.06 -17.59
CA ASN A 81 26.91 13.17 -16.98
C ASN A 81 26.37 12.83 -15.58
N GLU A 82 26.88 11.79 -14.92
CA GLU A 82 26.61 11.41 -13.53
C GLU A 82 25.12 11.11 -13.20
N ASP A 83 24.21 12.09 -13.36
CA ASP A 83 22.81 12.03 -12.95
C ASP A 83 21.84 12.53 -14.03
N ILE A 84 20.53 12.38 -13.81
CA ILE A 84 19.50 12.85 -14.74
C ILE A 84 19.58 14.38 -14.96
N HIS A 85 19.86 15.12 -13.90
CA HIS A 85 19.89 16.56 -13.92
C HIS A 85 20.99 17.09 -14.83
N MET A 86 22.21 16.51 -14.75
CA MET A 86 23.31 16.87 -15.65
C MET A 86 23.04 16.40 -17.08
N ASN A 87 22.38 15.28 -17.26
CA ASN A 87 21.98 14.82 -18.59
C ASN A 87 20.99 15.81 -19.24
N VAL A 88 19.95 16.24 -18.52
CA VAL A 88 18.96 17.22 -19.00
C VAL A 88 19.62 18.57 -19.27
N GLU A 89 20.50 19.08 -18.38
CA GLU A 89 21.22 20.33 -18.56
C GLU A 89 22.17 20.30 -19.78
N ALA A 90 22.87 19.19 -20.01
CA ALA A 90 23.73 19.00 -21.18
C ALA A 90 22.91 18.97 -22.48
N LEU A 91 21.81 18.25 -22.52
CA LEU A 91 20.89 18.20 -23.65
C LEU A 91 20.29 19.57 -23.95
N LEU A 92 19.87 20.31 -22.91
CA LEU A 92 19.36 21.67 -23.06
C LEU A 92 20.41 22.61 -23.63
N THR A 93 21.63 22.61 -23.08
CA THR A 93 22.73 23.45 -23.57
C THR A 93 23.11 23.11 -25.01
N ALA A 94 23.12 21.84 -25.38
CA ALA A 94 23.35 21.41 -26.76
C ALA A 94 22.26 21.91 -27.73
N ARG A 95 21.00 22.01 -27.25
CA ARG A 95 19.85 22.42 -28.05
C ARG A 95 19.74 23.94 -28.25
N ILE A 96 19.95 24.72 -27.17
CA ILE A 96 19.69 26.17 -27.17
C ILE A 96 20.94 27.04 -26.86
N GLY A 97 22.10 26.45 -26.68
CA GLY A 97 23.36 27.18 -26.46
C GLY A 97 23.45 27.88 -25.10
N ASP A 98 23.92 29.13 -25.09
CA ASP A 98 24.23 29.87 -23.86
C ASP A 98 22.99 30.19 -23.00
N ALA A 99 21.81 30.27 -23.58
CA ALA A 99 20.56 30.40 -22.81
C ALA A 99 20.35 29.22 -21.83
N GLY A 100 20.70 27.98 -22.26
CA GLY A 100 20.60 26.79 -21.42
C GLY A 100 21.44 26.83 -20.14
N LYS A 101 22.62 27.49 -20.23
CA LYS A 101 23.53 27.65 -19.06
C LYS A 101 22.96 28.56 -17.96
N ARG A 102 21.93 29.35 -18.25
CA ARG A 102 21.29 30.27 -17.30
C ARG A 102 20.27 29.56 -16.38
N LEU A 103 19.84 28.36 -16.76
CA LEU A 103 18.88 27.58 -15.99
C LEU A 103 19.36 27.30 -14.56
N HIS A 104 20.66 27.12 -14.35
CA HIS A 104 21.22 26.82 -13.02
C HIS A 104 21.34 28.03 -12.10
N THR A 105 21.00 29.25 -12.57
CA THR A 105 21.06 30.48 -11.77
C THR A 105 20.18 30.37 -10.53
N ALA A 106 20.70 30.77 -9.36
CA ALA A 106 20.00 30.76 -8.06
C ALA A 106 19.54 29.37 -7.57
N ARG A 107 20.03 28.28 -8.14
CA ARG A 107 19.68 26.90 -7.80
C ARG A 107 20.93 26.11 -7.43
N SER A 108 20.76 25.08 -6.61
CA SER A 108 21.76 24.05 -6.33
C SER A 108 21.24 22.68 -6.78
N ARG A 109 22.16 21.74 -7.00
CA ARG A 109 21.80 20.34 -7.17
C ARG A 109 21.02 19.81 -5.96
N ASN A 110 21.32 20.30 -4.74
CA ASN A 110 20.71 19.82 -3.51
C ASN A 110 19.20 20.10 -3.44
N ASP A 111 18.76 21.33 -3.74
CA ASP A 111 17.32 21.65 -3.73
C ASP A 111 16.58 21.11 -4.96
N GLN A 112 17.28 20.96 -6.09
CA GLN A 112 16.77 20.31 -7.31
C GLN A 112 16.45 18.84 -7.04
N VAL A 113 17.37 18.05 -6.54
CA VAL A 113 17.17 16.63 -6.21
C VAL A 113 16.08 16.46 -5.16
N ALA A 114 16.07 17.30 -4.13
CA ALA A 114 15.06 17.27 -3.09
C ALA A 114 13.65 17.53 -3.65
N LEU A 115 13.51 18.46 -4.59
CA LEU A 115 12.26 18.73 -5.28
C LEU A 115 11.79 17.52 -6.08
N ASP A 116 12.64 17.01 -6.95
CA ASP A 116 12.26 15.98 -7.92
C ASP A 116 11.83 14.70 -7.21
N PHE A 117 12.57 14.29 -6.20
CA PHE A 117 12.24 13.11 -5.41
C PHE A 117 10.94 13.29 -4.61
N ARG A 118 10.70 14.50 -4.07
CA ARG A 118 9.44 14.83 -3.37
C ARG A 118 8.25 14.83 -4.35
N MET A 119 8.41 15.38 -5.54
CA MET A 119 7.38 15.36 -6.59
C MET A 119 7.06 13.92 -7.01
N TYR A 120 8.07 13.08 -7.24
CA TYR A 120 7.88 11.66 -7.53
C TYR A 120 7.04 10.98 -6.46
N VAL A 121 7.42 11.08 -5.19
CA VAL A 121 6.65 10.48 -4.08
C VAL A 121 5.22 10.99 -4.04
N ARG A 122 5.00 12.30 -4.24
CA ARG A 122 3.67 12.92 -4.29
C ARG A 122 2.79 12.33 -5.39
N GLU A 123 3.38 11.99 -6.53
CA GLU A 123 2.67 11.44 -7.68
C GLU A 123 2.38 9.93 -7.54
N GLN A 124 3.25 9.17 -6.85
CA GLN A 124 3.01 7.74 -6.64
C GLN A 124 1.89 7.45 -5.63
N ILE A 125 1.71 8.30 -4.63
CA ILE A 125 0.68 8.08 -3.60
C ILE A 125 -0.73 7.95 -4.21
N PRO A 126 -1.22 8.84 -5.10
CA PRO A 126 -2.52 8.67 -5.74
C PRO A 126 -2.65 7.38 -6.57
N VAL A 127 -1.58 6.93 -7.20
CA VAL A 127 -1.57 5.68 -7.98
C VAL A 127 -1.84 4.49 -7.06
N ILE A 128 -1.10 4.39 -5.95
CA ILE A 128 -1.26 3.32 -4.97
C ILE A 128 -2.63 3.39 -4.28
N VAL A 129 -3.10 4.60 -3.94
CA VAL A 129 -4.44 4.81 -3.40
C VAL A 129 -5.51 4.33 -4.38
N GLY A 130 -5.40 4.65 -5.67
CA GLY A 130 -6.31 4.17 -6.70
C GLY A 130 -6.37 2.63 -6.78
N GLN A 131 -5.22 1.96 -6.71
CA GLN A 131 -5.14 0.49 -6.68
C GLN A 131 -5.75 -0.11 -5.41
N LEU A 132 -5.61 0.56 -4.25
CA LEU A 132 -6.26 0.15 -3.00
C LEU A 132 -7.79 0.27 -3.08
N LEU A 133 -8.31 1.36 -3.64
CA LEU A 133 -9.75 1.55 -3.85
C LEU A 133 -10.33 0.51 -4.80
N GLU A 134 -9.56 0.08 -5.82
CA GLU A 134 -9.95 -1.03 -6.71
C GLU A 134 -10.01 -2.35 -5.92
N LEU A 135 -9.03 -2.66 -5.09
CA LEU A 135 -9.05 -3.83 -4.20
C LEU A 135 -10.26 -3.80 -3.26
N GLU A 136 -10.57 -2.66 -2.64
CA GLU A 136 -11.74 -2.49 -1.79
C GLU A 136 -13.05 -2.70 -2.57
N THR A 137 -13.11 -2.25 -3.82
CA THR A 137 -14.26 -2.47 -4.73
C THR A 137 -14.47 -3.97 -4.97
N VAL A 138 -13.40 -4.73 -5.22
CA VAL A 138 -13.45 -6.18 -5.35
C VAL A 138 -13.98 -6.82 -4.07
N LEU A 139 -13.47 -6.41 -2.91
CA LEU A 139 -13.90 -6.95 -1.60
C LEU A 139 -15.39 -6.68 -1.33
N CYS A 140 -15.88 -5.47 -1.63
CA CYS A 140 -17.30 -5.13 -1.51
C CYS A 140 -18.17 -5.99 -2.41
N ARG A 141 -17.77 -6.22 -3.66
CA ARG A 141 -18.49 -7.07 -4.61
C ARG A 141 -18.57 -8.52 -4.12
N GLN A 142 -17.45 -9.11 -3.72
CA GLN A 142 -17.38 -10.46 -3.18
C GLN A 142 -18.20 -10.58 -1.88
N ALA A 143 -18.09 -9.60 -0.98
CA ALA A 143 -18.85 -9.57 0.26
C ALA A 143 -20.36 -9.52 0.00
N LYS A 144 -20.84 -8.70 -0.93
CA LYS A 144 -22.26 -8.65 -1.33
C LYS A 144 -22.76 -9.98 -1.83
N GLN A 145 -21.97 -10.66 -2.65
CA GLN A 145 -22.35 -11.96 -3.23
C GLN A 145 -22.48 -13.05 -2.16
N TYR A 146 -21.66 -13.00 -1.11
CA TYR A 146 -21.56 -14.06 -0.11
C TYR A 146 -21.96 -13.63 1.30
N GLN A 147 -22.88 -12.68 1.45
CA GLN A 147 -23.36 -12.17 2.74
C GLN A 147 -23.93 -13.25 3.67
N THR A 148 -24.57 -14.26 3.09
CA THR A 148 -25.20 -15.35 3.84
C THR A 148 -24.34 -16.60 3.94
N ALA A 149 -23.15 -16.60 3.35
CA ALA A 149 -22.24 -17.75 3.39
C ALA A 149 -21.64 -17.91 4.79
N VAL A 150 -22.17 -18.90 5.52
CA VAL A 150 -21.65 -19.23 6.85
C VAL A 150 -20.32 -19.95 6.76
N MET A 151 -19.33 -19.47 7.51
CA MET A 151 -18.04 -20.13 7.66
C MET A 151 -17.62 -20.16 9.14
N PRO A 152 -16.69 -21.07 9.52
CA PRO A 152 -16.14 -21.02 10.86
C PRO A 152 -15.18 -19.82 10.97
N GLY A 153 -15.37 -18.98 11.98
CA GLY A 153 -14.36 -18.04 12.43
C GLY A 153 -13.32 -18.76 13.29
N TYR A 154 -12.07 -18.32 13.19
CA TYR A 154 -10.94 -18.96 13.86
C TYR A 154 -10.28 -18.03 14.88
N THR A 155 -9.89 -18.60 16.01
CA THR A 155 -8.88 -18.05 16.92
C THR A 155 -7.88 -19.16 17.23
N HIS A 156 -6.57 -18.86 17.26
CA HIS A 156 -5.51 -19.86 17.45
C HIS A 156 -5.55 -21.00 16.40
N LEU A 157 -6.06 -20.73 15.20
CA LEU A 157 -6.37 -21.73 14.17
C LEU A 157 -7.35 -22.83 14.65
N GLN A 158 -8.07 -22.58 15.72
CA GLN A 158 -9.19 -23.41 16.18
C GLN A 158 -10.51 -22.78 15.76
N ARG A 159 -11.48 -23.62 15.37
CA ARG A 159 -12.84 -23.17 15.07
C ARG A 159 -13.45 -22.57 16.33
N ALA A 160 -13.96 -21.35 16.23
CA ALA A 160 -14.40 -20.57 17.39
C ALA A 160 -15.89 -20.28 17.35
N GLN A 161 -16.34 -19.47 16.41
CA GLN A 161 -17.74 -19.03 16.29
C GLN A 161 -18.15 -18.94 14.83
N PRO A 162 -19.47 -19.06 14.51
CA PRO A 162 -19.95 -18.87 13.14
C PRO A 162 -19.87 -17.40 12.73
N ILE A 163 -19.29 -17.14 11.57
CA ILE A 163 -19.21 -15.84 10.91
C ILE A 163 -19.72 -15.96 9.47
N SER A 164 -19.92 -14.82 8.79
CA SER A 164 -20.09 -14.81 7.34
C SER A 164 -18.75 -14.60 6.63
N PHE A 165 -18.63 -15.15 5.41
CA PHE A 165 -17.49 -14.84 4.55
C PHE A 165 -17.40 -13.34 4.25
N ALA A 166 -18.56 -12.66 4.11
CA ALA A 166 -18.62 -11.21 3.97
C ALA A 166 -17.98 -10.47 5.14
N GLN A 167 -18.27 -10.85 6.39
CA GLN A 167 -17.65 -10.21 7.55
C GLN A 167 -16.13 -10.37 7.53
N HIS A 168 -15.63 -11.53 7.13
CA HIS A 168 -14.19 -11.77 7.03
C HIS A 168 -13.54 -10.84 5.99
N LEU A 169 -14.15 -10.70 4.81
CA LEU A 169 -13.67 -9.78 3.77
C LEU A 169 -13.72 -8.31 4.23
N MET A 170 -14.79 -7.90 4.91
CA MET A 170 -14.91 -6.53 5.44
C MET A 170 -13.89 -6.21 6.52
N ALA A 171 -13.37 -7.21 7.24
CA ALA A 171 -12.26 -6.98 8.16
C ALA A 171 -10.99 -6.54 7.43
N TYR A 172 -10.69 -7.13 6.27
CA TYR A 172 -9.57 -6.70 5.41
C TYR A 172 -9.85 -5.35 4.73
N ALA A 173 -11.06 -5.11 4.24
CA ALA A 173 -11.43 -3.80 3.72
C ALA A 173 -11.22 -2.67 4.75
N ALA A 174 -11.57 -2.92 6.03
CA ALA A 174 -11.30 -1.96 7.09
C ALA A 174 -9.79 -1.74 7.35
N MET A 175 -8.92 -2.71 7.07
CA MET A 175 -7.46 -2.54 7.12
C MET A 175 -6.98 -1.65 5.96
N PHE A 176 -7.39 -1.94 4.73
CA PHE A 176 -7.01 -1.18 3.54
C PHE A 176 -7.53 0.25 3.57
N ARG A 177 -8.76 0.49 4.07
CA ARG A 177 -9.26 1.84 4.34
C ARG A 177 -8.31 2.66 5.23
N ARG A 178 -7.73 2.05 6.26
CA ARG A 178 -6.72 2.72 7.10
C ARG A 178 -5.40 2.95 6.37
N ASP A 179 -5.05 2.09 5.41
CA ASP A 179 -3.85 2.27 4.60
C ASP A 179 -4.03 3.44 3.61
N VAL A 180 -5.21 3.57 2.98
CA VAL A 180 -5.55 4.73 2.15
C VAL A 180 -5.37 6.03 2.94
N THR A 181 -6.01 6.14 4.11
CA THR A 181 -5.92 7.39 4.91
C THR A 181 -4.49 7.67 5.39
N ARG A 182 -3.69 6.64 5.67
CA ARG A 182 -2.27 6.78 6.03
C ARG A 182 -1.44 7.37 4.89
N LEU A 183 -1.70 6.93 3.66
CA LEU A 183 -1.03 7.48 2.46
C LEU A 183 -1.50 8.90 2.15
N GLU A 184 -2.79 9.21 2.33
CA GLU A 184 -3.33 10.56 2.22
C GLU A 184 -2.69 11.53 3.24
N ASP A 185 -2.51 11.07 4.48
CA ASP A 185 -1.81 11.83 5.53
C ASP A 185 -0.34 12.10 5.18
N CYS A 186 0.36 11.12 4.62
CA CYS A 186 1.72 11.29 4.10
C CYS A 186 1.75 12.35 3.00
N LYS A 187 0.83 12.28 2.02
CA LYS A 187 0.71 13.25 0.95
C LYS A 187 0.46 14.67 1.48
N ALA A 188 -0.37 14.82 2.50
CA ALA A 188 -0.66 16.12 3.10
C ALA A 188 0.56 16.74 3.79
N ARG A 189 1.42 15.94 4.43
CA ARG A 189 2.64 16.45 5.10
C ARG A 189 3.77 16.77 4.13
N LEU A 190 3.86 16.12 2.99
CA LEU A 190 4.90 16.39 1.99
C LEU A 190 4.61 17.61 1.11
N ASP A 191 3.49 18.31 1.29
CA ASP A 191 2.99 19.37 0.40
C ASP A 191 3.68 20.73 0.60
N GLU A 192 5.01 20.70 0.72
CA GLU A 192 5.87 21.89 0.80
C GLU A 192 7.03 21.79 -0.20
N CYS A 193 7.27 22.88 -0.95
CA CYS A 193 8.27 22.96 -2.01
C CYS A 193 9.69 23.27 -1.48
N PRO A 194 10.69 22.41 -1.70
CA PRO A 194 12.06 22.67 -1.26
C PRO A 194 12.82 23.62 -2.20
N LEU A 195 12.39 23.79 -3.48
CA LEU A 195 13.14 24.57 -4.46
C LEU A 195 13.31 26.03 -4.03
N GLY A 196 14.51 26.57 -4.26
CA GLY A 196 14.94 27.86 -3.77
C GLY A 196 15.64 27.82 -2.39
N SER A 197 15.79 26.62 -1.80
CA SER A 197 16.65 26.40 -0.63
C SER A 197 18.15 26.51 -0.97
N GLY A 198 18.50 26.47 -2.28
CA GLY A 198 19.88 26.46 -2.74
C GLY A 198 20.64 25.24 -2.23
N ALA A 199 21.93 25.39 -1.96
CA ALA A 199 22.70 24.30 -1.36
C ALA A 199 22.26 23.98 0.09
N LEU A 200 21.90 25.00 0.86
CA LEU A 200 21.42 24.94 2.25
C LEU A 200 20.98 26.31 2.84
N ALA A 201 21.42 27.42 2.25
CA ALA A 201 21.30 28.76 2.83
C ALA A 201 20.46 29.71 1.93
N GLY A 202 19.66 29.18 1.04
CA GLY A 202 18.95 29.98 0.05
C GLY A 202 19.89 30.58 -1.00
N THR A 203 19.57 31.78 -1.46
CA THR A 203 20.32 32.50 -2.50
C THR A 203 20.29 33.99 -2.23
N THR A 204 21.26 34.73 -2.81
CA THR A 204 21.30 36.20 -2.78
C THR A 204 20.46 36.84 -3.86
N TYR A 205 19.90 36.05 -4.78
CA TYR A 205 18.98 36.55 -5.80
C TYR A 205 17.59 36.78 -5.22
N PRO A 206 16.84 37.77 -5.72
CA PRO A 206 15.47 38.08 -5.24
C PRO A 206 14.43 37.11 -5.88
N ILE A 207 14.59 35.81 -5.62
CA ILE A 207 13.67 34.77 -6.11
C ILE A 207 12.32 34.79 -5.38
N ASP A 208 11.23 34.40 -6.07
CA ASP A 208 9.92 34.15 -5.45
C ASP A 208 9.65 32.64 -5.28
N ARG A 209 9.93 32.10 -4.10
CA ARG A 209 9.67 30.71 -3.76
C ARG A 209 8.18 30.36 -3.71
N TRP A 210 7.30 31.33 -3.46
CA TRP A 210 5.84 31.12 -3.47
C TRP A 210 5.32 30.94 -4.90
N GLU A 211 5.87 31.69 -5.85
CA GLU A 211 5.54 31.49 -7.26
C GLU A 211 5.89 30.08 -7.71
N THR A 212 7.14 29.64 -7.44
CA THR A 212 7.61 28.30 -7.79
C THR A 212 6.76 27.21 -7.14
N ALA A 213 6.45 27.36 -5.83
CA ALA A 213 5.60 26.41 -5.11
C ALA A 213 4.20 26.29 -5.76
N ARG A 214 3.55 27.44 -6.07
CA ARG A 214 2.25 27.45 -6.75
C ARG A 214 2.28 26.83 -8.14
N ALA A 215 3.33 27.15 -8.93
CA ALA A 215 3.49 26.61 -10.27
C ALA A 215 3.63 25.07 -10.29
N LEU A 216 4.22 24.51 -9.22
CA LEU A 216 4.42 23.07 -9.02
C LEU A 216 3.30 22.41 -8.23
N GLY A 217 2.23 23.15 -7.86
CA GLY A 217 1.08 22.63 -7.12
C GLY A 217 1.35 22.27 -5.66
N PHE A 218 2.36 22.89 -5.03
CA PHE A 218 2.59 22.79 -3.59
C PHE A 218 1.82 23.89 -2.83
N ALA A 219 1.40 23.57 -1.60
CA ALA A 219 0.70 24.52 -0.74
C ALA A 219 1.59 25.69 -0.30
N ALA A 220 2.87 25.46 -0.07
CA ALA A 220 3.82 26.46 0.41
C ALA A 220 5.27 26.11 0.04
N PRO A 221 6.21 27.05 0.07
CA PRO A 221 7.64 26.73 0.12
C PRO A 221 8.01 26.25 1.53
N MET A 222 8.97 25.33 1.64
CA MET A 222 9.52 24.88 2.94
C MET A 222 10.09 26.04 3.73
N GLY A 223 9.76 26.11 5.02
CA GLY A 223 10.02 27.25 5.89
C GLY A 223 11.50 27.42 6.32
N ASN A 224 12.33 26.40 6.13
CA ASN A 224 13.76 26.44 6.45
C ASN A 224 14.58 25.81 5.32
N SER A 225 15.59 26.51 4.80
CA SER A 225 16.39 26.05 3.66
C SER A 225 17.37 24.93 3.99
N LEU A 226 17.80 24.79 5.24
CA LEU A 226 18.60 23.65 5.69
C LEU A 226 17.78 22.38 5.68
N ASP A 227 16.55 22.46 6.19
CA ASP A 227 15.58 21.38 6.21
C ASP A 227 15.13 21.04 4.78
N GLY A 228 14.91 22.06 3.93
CA GLY A 228 14.46 21.89 2.55
C GLY A 228 15.36 21.01 1.67
N VAL A 229 16.64 20.89 1.98
CA VAL A 229 17.58 19.99 1.27
C VAL A 229 17.88 18.70 2.04
N SER A 230 17.52 18.64 3.32
CA SER A 230 17.81 17.52 4.21
C SER A 230 16.64 16.57 4.44
N ASP A 231 15.40 17.07 4.40
CA ASP A 231 14.21 16.30 4.73
C ASP A 231 14.01 15.10 3.81
N ARG A 232 13.80 13.95 4.43
CA ARG A 232 13.38 12.68 3.82
C ARG A 232 12.26 12.01 4.62
N ASP A 233 11.62 12.73 5.54
CA ASP A 233 10.53 12.19 6.35
C ASP A 233 9.39 11.66 5.51
N TYR A 234 9.03 12.38 4.44
CA TYR A 234 8.00 11.95 3.50
C TYR A 234 8.30 10.60 2.83
N ALA A 235 9.57 10.31 2.54
CA ALA A 235 9.99 9.04 1.96
C ALA A 235 9.94 7.91 3.01
N LEU A 236 10.36 8.21 4.25
CA LEU A 236 10.25 7.28 5.39
C LEU A 236 8.79 7.01 5.76
N GLU A 237 7.91 8.02 5.72
CA GLU A 237 6.47 7.86 5.94
C GLU A 237 5.84 7.00 4.85
N LEU A 238 6.18 7.25 3.58
CA LEU A 238 5.72 6.40 2.48
C LEU A 238 6.13 4.95 2.71
N LEU A 239 7.43 4.67 2.90
CA LEU A 239 7.95 3.33 3.14
C LEU A 239 7.31 2.66 4.36
N SER A 240 7.06 3.42 5.43
CA SER A 240 6.35 2.93 6.63
C SER A 240 4.90 2.57 6.30
N GLY A 241 4.20 3.41 5.55
CA GLY A 241 2.85 3.16 5.07
C GLY A 241 2.78 1.91 4.19
N LEU A 242 3.69 1.79 3.21
CA LEU A 242 3.80 0.63 2.32
C LEU A 242 4.16 -0.65 3.08
N SER A 243 4.99 -0.57 4.12
CA SER A 243 5.32 -1.71 4.97
C SER A 243 4.09 -2.23 5.74
N ILE A 244 3.25 -1.33 6.26
CA ILE A 244 2.00 -1.71 6.94
C ILE A 244 1.01 -2.29 5.93
N LEU A 245 0.86 -1.69 4.76
CA LEU A 245 0.03 -2.20 3.67
C LEU A 245 0.45 -3.62 3.26
N MET A 246 1.73 -3.84 3.03
CA MET A 246 2.25 -5.17 2.66
C MET A 246 2.06 -6.19 3.78
N MET A 247 2.10 -5.78 5.06
CA MET A 247 1.76 -6.65 6.18
C MET A 247 0.28 -7.08 6.13
N HIS A 248 -0.64 -6.16 5.80
CA HIS A 248 -2.05 -6.51 5.63
C HIS A 248 -2.26 -7.46 4.44
N LEU A 249 -1.61 -7.18 3.29
CA LEU A 249 -1.63 -8.09 2.13
C LEU A 249 -1.04 -9.47 2.46
N SER A 250 0.07 -9.52 3.21
CA SER A 250 0.70 -10.77 3.64
C SER A 250 -0.23 -11.60 4.53
N ARG A 251 -0.93 -10.98 5.46
CA ARG A 251 -1.92 -11.67 6.30
C ARG A 251 -3.08 -12.21 5.47
N PHE A 252 -3.57 -11.43 4.53
CA PHE A 252 -4.64 -11.87 3.64
C PHE A 252 -4.16 -12.99 2.70
N ALA A 253 -2.95 -12.90 2.18
CA ALA A 253 -2.32 -13.93 1.38
C ALA A 253 -2.24 -15.26 2.14
N GLU A 254 -1.89 -15.23 3.44
CA GLU A 254 -1.88 -16.43 4.30
C GLU A 254 -3.28 -17.05 4.41
N GLU A 255 -4.33 -16.25 4.60
CA GLU A 255 -5.72 -16.75 4.61
C GLU A 255 -6.08 -17.40 3.27
N VAL A 256 -5.73 -16.76 2.14
CA VAL A 256 -5.96 -17.32 0.79
C VAL A 256 -5.26 -18.67 0.62
N ILE A 257 -4.00 -18.77 1.06
CA ILE A 257 -3.21 -20.02 1.01
C ILE A 257 -3.89 -21.11 1.84
N LEU A 258 -4.29 -20.80 3.07
CA LEU A 258 -5.03 -21.73 3.92
C LEU A 258 -6.35 -22.16 3.26
N TRP A 259 -7.14 -21.21 2.74
CA TRP A 259 -8.43 -21.51 2.12
C TRP A 259 -8.31 -22.34 0.85
N CYS A 260 -7.21 -22.20 0.08
CA CYS A 260 -6.93 -23.01 -1.10
C CYS A 260 -6.43 -24.41 -0.78
N SER A 261 -5.94 -24.64 0.45
CA SER A 261 -5.35 -25.93 0.84
C SER A 261 -6.38 -27.07 0.73
N TRP A 262 -5.89 -28.29 0.56
CA TRP A 262 -6.74 -29.47 0.47
C TRP A 262 -7.58 -29.68 1.74
N GLU A 263 -7.04 -29.29 2.88
CA GLU A 263 -7.65 -29.44 4.20
C GLU A 263 -8.83 -28.47 4.40
N PHE A 264 -8.74 -27.23 3.88
CA PHE A 264 -9.81 -26.23 3.98
C PHE A 264 -10.75 -26.27 2.77
N LYS A 265 -10.23 -26.11 1.56
CA LYS A 265 -11.01 -26.05 0.31
C LYS A 265 -12.18 -25.07 0.36
N PHE A 266 -11.97 -23.92 0.99
CA PHE A 266 -12.98 -22.86 1.08
C PHE A 266 -13.08 -22.03 -0.18
N ILE A 267 -11.97 -21.93 -0.92
CA ILE A 267 -11.89 -21.27 -2.21
C ILE A 267 -11.08 -22.10 -3.20
N GLU A 268 -11.26 -21.77 -4.48
CA GLU A 268 -10.40 -22.24 -5.57
C GLU A 268 -10.03 -21.03 -6.41
N LEU A 269 -8.73 -20.85 -6.64
CA LEU A 269 -8.22 -19.77 -7.49
C LEU A 269 -8.51 -20.09 -8.96
N ASP A 270 -8.70 -19.07 -9.78
CA ASP A 270 -8.74 -19.20 -11.22
C ASP A 270 -7.39 -19.71 -11.76
N ASP A 271 -7.41 -20.44 -12.86
CA ASP A 271 -6.20 -21.01 -13.49
C ASP A 271 -5.20 -19.91 -13.92
N ALA A 272 -5.70 -18.71 -14.22
CA ALA A 272 -4.87 -17.56 -14.57
C ALA A 272 -4.03 -17.02 -13.41
N TYR A 273 -4.40 -17.34 -12.16
CA TYR A 273 -3.74 -16.86 -10.92
C TYR A 273 -3.20 -18.01 -10.06
N ALA A 274 -2.97 -19.17 -10.66
CA ALA A 274 -2.41 -20.33 -10.00
C ALA A 274 -1.41 -21.01 -10.92
N THR A 275 -0.53 -21.84 -10.35
CA THR A 275 0.39 -22.64 -11.15
C THR A 275 0.20 -24.13 -10.88
N GLY A 276 0.65 -24.95 -11.83
CA GLY A 276 0.65 -26.40 -11.70
C GLY A 276 2.00 -26.96 -11.28
N SER A 277 2.11 -28.28 -11.34
CA SER A 277 3.36 -29.02 -11.14
C SER A 277 3.73 -29.76 -12.43
N SER A 278 5.01 -29.76 -12.78
CA SER A 278 5.52 -30.49 -13.95
C SER A 278 5.42 -32.02 -13.83
N ILE A 279 5.26 -32.54 -12.60
CA ILE A 279 5.19 -33.99 -12.33
C ILE A 279 3.93 -34.43 -11.60
N MET A 280 3.15 -33.50 -11.05
CA MET A 280 1.93 -33.79 -10.29
C MET A 280 0.75 -33.11 -10.95
N PRO A 281 0.02 -33.79 -11.88
CA PRO A 281 -1.01 -33.13 -12.69
C PRO A 281 -2.24 -32.64 -11.91
N GLN A 282 -2.43 -33.13 -10.68
CA GLN A 282 -3.52 -32.72 -9.80
C GLN A 282 -3.20 -31.46 -8.95
N LYS A 283 -1.93 -31.02 -8.95
CA LYS A 283 -1.49 -29.94 -8.06
C LYS A 283 -1.75 -28.57 -8.65
N LYS A 284 -2.36 -27.70 -7.86
CA LYS A 284 -2.62 -26.29 -8.17
C LYS A 284 -2.13 -25.44 -7.00
N ASN A 285 -1.16 -24.57 -7.27
CA ASN A 285 -0.47 -23.79 -6.25
C ASN A 285 -0.99 -22.35 -6.19
N PRO A 286 -1.13 -21.75 -5.00
CA PRO A 286 -1.49 -20.34 -4.83
C PRO A 286 -0.27 -19.41 -4.91
N ASP A 287 0.56 -19.54 -5.96
CA ASP A 287 1.87 -18.88 -6.07
C ASP A 287 1.77 -17.35 -5.98
N VAL A 288 0.68 -16.75 -6.50
CA VAL A 288 0.46 -15.30 -6.40
C VAL A 288 0.40 -14.87 -4.94
N ALA A 289 -0.39 -15.56 -4.11
CA ALA A 289 -0.50 -15.27 -2.68
C ALA A 289 0.84 -15.51 -1.96
N GLU A 290 1.56 -16.58 -2.31
CA GLU A 290 2.88 -16.89 -1.72
C GLU A 290 3.90 -15.80 -2.06
N LEU A 291 3.94 -15.33 -3.31
CA LEU A 291 4.85 -14.26 -3.74
C LEU A 291 4.54 -12.93 -3.07
N VAL A 292 3.26 -12.54 -2.94
CA VAL A 292 2.85 -11.33 -2.22
C VAL A 292 3.31 -11.41 -0.75
N ARG A 293 3.09 -12.56 -0.09
CA ARG A 293 3.59 -12.81 1.26
C ARG A 293 5.11 -12.67 1.35
N GLY A 294 5.85 -13.24 0.39
CA GLY A 294 7.31 -13.17 0.33
C GLY A 294 7.85 -11.76 0.08
N LYS A 295 7.24 -11.01 -0.85
CA LYS A 295 7.64 -9.64 -1.22
C LYS A 295 7.47 -8.63 -0.07
N THR A 296 6.67 -8.93 0.94
CA THR A 296 6.53 -8.10 2.15
C THR A 296 7.87 -7.86 2.83
N GLY A 297 8.71 -8.90 2.92
CA GLY A 297 10.05 -8.77 3.51
C GLY A 297 10.98 -7.83 2.75
N ARG A 298 10.79 -7.71 1.42
CA ARG A 298 11.54 -6.78 0.58
C ARG A 298 11.23 -5.33 0.95
N VAL A 299 9.96 -4.96 1.00
CA VAL A 299 9.52 -3.60 1.38
C VAL A 299 9.94 -3.24 2.82
N TYR A 300 9.98 -4.22 3.74
CA TYR A 300 10.55 -4.00 5.09
C TYR A 300 12.04 -3.70 5.02
N GLY A 301 12.77 -4.38 4.14
CA GLY A 301 14.20 -4.11 3.91
C GLY A 301 14.44 -2.69 3.41
N ASP A 302 13.60 -2.21 2.50
CA ASP A 302 13.67 -0.85 1.94
C ASP A 302 13.48 0.22 3.01
N LEU A 303 12.47 0.07 3.87
CA LEU A 303 12.25 0.97 5.01
C LEU A 303 13.47 0.96 5.96
N MET A 304 13.98 -0.22 6.29
CA MET A 304 15.12 -0.36 7.19
C MET A 304 16.39 0.23 6.59
N SER A 305 16.58 0.09 5.27
CA SER A 305 17.69 0.68 4.53
C SER A 305 17.68 2.20 4.67
N LEU A 306 16.56 2.86 4.34
CA LEU A 306 16.47 4.32 4.39
C LEU A 306 16.57 4.86 5.82
N LEU A 307 15.94 4.21 6.80
CA LEU A 307 16.12 4.56 8.23
C LEU A 307 17.59 4.50 8.63
N THR A 308 18.31 3.50 8.13
CA THR A 308 19.74 3.31 8.44
C THR A 308 20.60 4.37 7.77
N VAL A 309 20.30 4.75 6.53
CA VAL A 309 20.99 5.85 5.86
C VAL A 309 20.82 7.15 6.63
N MET A 310 19.59 7.50 6.99
CA MET A 310 19.28 8.81 7.59
C MET A 310 19.73 8.98 9.04
N LYS A 311 19.81 7.92 9.84
CA LYS A 311 19.97 7.94 11.31
C LYS A 311 21.15 8.74 11.86
N GLY A 312 22.18 9.00 11.11
CA GLY A 312 23.41 9.62 11.62
C GLY A 312 23.92 10.78 10.80
N LEU A 313 23.17 11.21 9.79
CA LEU A 313 23.58 12.27 8.90
C LEU A 313 23.45 13.65 9.57
N PRO A 314 24.49 14.50 9.48
CA PRO A 314 24.34 15.92 9.83
C PRO A 314 23.53 16.66 8.77
N LEU A 315 22.99 17.83 9.10
CA LEU A 315 22.42 18.76 8.13
C LEU A 315 23.53 19.27 7.19
N ALA A 316 23.30 19.62 5.95
CA ALA A 316 22.04 19.63 5.21
C ALA A 316 21.95 18.43 4.25
N TYR A 317 22.89 18.31 3.31
CA TYR A 317 23.00 17.22 2.34
C TYR A 317 24.35 16.51 2.45
N ASN A 318 24.34 15.21 2.43
CA ASN A 318 25.50 14.33 2.32
C ASN A 318 25.27 13.34 1.18
N LYS A 319 26.34 12.87 0.53
CA LYS A 319 26.25 11.94 -0.61
C LYS A 319 25.53 10.63 -0.25
N ASP A 320 25.52 10.23 1.02
CA ASP A 320 24.72 9.11 1.55
C ASP A 320 23.24 9.17 1.12
N MET A 321 22.69 10.39 1.01
CA MET A 321 21.30 10.59 0.55
C MET A 321 21.04 10.21 -0.89
N GLN A 322 22.06 9.87 -1.67
CA GLN A 322 21.85 9.27 -2.99
C GLN A 322 21.19 7.89 -2.89
N GLU A 323 21.43 7.18 -1.78
CA GLU A 323 20.87 5.86 -1.47
C GLU A 323 19.39 5.92 -1.02
N ASP A 324 18.74 7.09 -1.04
CA ASP A 324 17.34 7.26 -0.68
C ASP A 324 16.37 6.77 -1.76
N LYS A 325 16.79 6.80 -3.04
CA LYS A 325 15.93 6.60 -4.21
C LYS A 325 15.64 5.13 -4.47
N GLU A 326 16.66 4.29 -4.53
CA GLU A 326 16.49 2.88 -4.89
C GLU A 326 15.53 2.14 -3.94
N PRO A 327 15.61 2.29 -2.59
CA PRO A 327 14.64 1.66 -1.70
C PRO A 327 13.19 2.13 -1.93
N VAL A 328 13.00 3.44 -2.21
CA VAL A 328 11.66 3.97 -2.47
C VAL A 328 11.13 3.47 -3.81
N PHE A 329 11.94 3.49 -4.85
CA PHE A 329 11.55 2.98 -6.16
C PHE A 329 11.20 1.50 -6.11
N ASP A 330 12.00 0.71 -5.43
CA ASP A 330 11.78 -0.73 -5.27
C ASP A 330 10.50 -1.06 -4.50
N ALA A 331 10.25 -0.35 -3.40
CA ALA A 331 9.04 -0.52 -2.60
C ALA A 331 7.78 -0.13 -3.38
N VAL A 332 7.81 1.01 -4.10
CA VAL A 332 6.71 1.47 -4.95
C VAL A 332 6.41 0.45 -6.04
N ASP A 333 7.42 0.05 -6.83
CA ASP A 333 7.27 -0.93 -7.91
C ASP A 333 6.73 -2.28 -7.38
N THR A 334 7.19 -2.69 -6.20
CA THR A 334 6.73 -3.93 -5.55
C THR A 334 5.26 -3.85 -5.17
N VAL A 335 4.82 -2.74 -4.58
CA VAL A 335 3.42 -2.55 -4.16
C VAL A 335 2.51 -2.41 -5.37
N GLU A 336 2.88 -1.60 -6.35
CA GLU A 336 2.12 -1.39 -7.59
C GLU A 336 1.96 -2.67 -8.42
N MET A 337 2.89 -3.60 -8.30
CA MET A 337 2.78 -4.94 -8.90
C MET A 337 1.85 -5.83 -8.08
N CYS A 338 1.95 -5.82 -6.74
CA CYS A 338 1.23 -6.73 -5.88
C CYS A 338 -0.28 -6.43 -5.80
N LEU A 339 -0.66 -5.14 -5.70
CA LEU A 339 -2.06 -4.75 -5.51
C LEU A 339 -2.98 -5.19 -6.65
N PRO A 340 -2.70 -4.88 -7.93
CA PRO A 340 -3.58 -5.26 -9.02
C PRO A 340 -3.70 -6.77 -9.20
N VAL A 341 -2.59 -7.50 -9.08
CA VAL A 341 -2.62 -8.97 -9.25
C VAL A 341 -3.37 -9.65 -8.11
N PHE A 342 -3.24 -9.11 -6.88
CA PHE A 342 -3.96 -9.63 -5.71
C PHE A 342 -5.45 -9.36 -5.82
N ALA A 343 -5.85 -8.15 -6.24
CA ALA A 343 -7.24 -7.80 -6.49
C ALA A 343 -7.87 -8.70 -7.55
N ALA A 344 -7.21 -8.89 -8.68
CA ALA A 344 -7.70 -9.74 -9.77
C ALA A 344 -7.79 -11.23 -9.36
N MET A 345 -6.85 -11.73 -8.56
CA MET A 345 -6.89 -13.08 -7.99
C MET A 345 -8.14 -13.27 -7.10
N LEU A 346 -8.46 -12.29 -6.24
CA LEU A 346 -9.63 -12.34 -5.38
C LEU A 346 -10.93 -12.18 -6.17
N ASP A 347 -10.91 -11.40 -7.23
CA ASP A 347 -12.09 -11.16 -8.06
C ASP A 347 -12.56 -12.42 -8.81
N THR A 348 -11.60 -13.21 -9.26
CA THR A 348 -11.85 -14.40 -10.09
C THR A 348 -11.95 -15.71 -9.30
N MET A 349 -11.67 -15.69 -7.99
CA MET A 349 -11.74 -16.90 -7.16
C MET A 349 -13.15 -17.49 -7.09
N THR A 350 -13.24 -18.79 -7.06
CA THR A 350 -14.47 -19.52 -6.78
C THR A 350 -14.61 -19.81 -5.30
N VAL A 351 -15.66 -19.29 -4.67
CA VAL A 351 -15.94 -19.53 -3.24
C VAL A 351 -16.77 -20.81 -3.08
N ARG A 352 -16.31 -21.72 -2.25
CA ARG A 352 -16.90 -23.02 -1.97
C ARG A 352 -17.74 -22.96 -0.69
N THR A 353 -18.90 -22.29 -0.78
CA THR A 353 -19.78 -22.06 0.39
C THR A 353 -20.23 -23.35 1.07
N ASP A 354 -20.43 -24.44 0.31
CA ASP A 354 -20.80 -25.74 0.86
C ASP A 354 -19.70 -26.32 1.76
N ASN A 355 -18.43 -26.17 1.36
CA ASN A 355 -17.30 -26.61 2.16
C ASN A 355 -17.14 -25.76 3.44
N MET A 356 -17.34 -24.45 3.33
CA MET A 356 -17.37 -23.54 4.49
C MET A 356 -18.48 -23.94 5.48
N ARG A 357 -19.69 -24.14 4.97
CA ARG A 357 -20.85 -24.56 5.79
C ARG A 357 -20.65 -25.91 6.45
N LYS A 358 -20.11 -26.88 5.71
CA LYS A 358 -19.76 -28.20 6.24
C LYS A 358 -18.70 -28.09 7.35
N ALA A 359 -17.66 -27.29 7.15
CA ALA A 359 -16.63 -27.04 8.16
C ALA A 359 -17.21 -26.36 9.41
N ALA A 360 -18.16 -25.42 9.24
CA ALA A 360 -18.86 -24.77 10.34
C ALA A 360 -19.73 -25.75 11.16
N GLY A 361 -20.27 -26.80 10.54
CA GLY A 361 -21.05 -27.83 11.22
C GLY A 361 -20.24 -28.74 12.17
N HIS A 362 -18.93 -28.58 12.21
CA HIS A 362 -18.04 -29.37 13.08
C HIS A 362 -17.29 -28.48 14.06
N GLY A 363 -17.01 -29.00 15.26
CA GLY A 363 -16.20 -28.29 16.28
C GLY A 363 -17.02 -27.44 17.25
N PHE A 364 -18.34 -27.65 17.29
CA PHE A 364 -19.24 -27.07 18.32
C PHE A 364 -19.20 -25.53 18.36
N ILE A 365 -19.05 -24.87 17.19
CA ILE A 365 -18.92 -23.41 17.13
C ILE A 365 -20.17 -22.65 17.59
N ASN A 366 -21.29 -23.34 17.75
CA ASN A 366 -22.57 -22.89 18.32
C ASN A 366 -22.73 -23.22 19.81
N ALA A 367 -21.70 -23.75 20.47
CA ALA A 367 -21.76 -24.04 21.88
C ALA A 367 -22.03 -22.80 22.75
N THR A 368 -21.49 -21.65 22.38
CA THR A 368 -21.80 -20.37 23.04
C THR A 368 -23.28 -20.01 22.90
N ASP A 369 -23.88 -20.25 21.73
CA ASP A 369 -25.29 -20.00 21.46
C ASP A 369 -26.19 -20.92 22.33
N CYS A 370 -25.76 -22.16 22.56
CA CYS A 370 -26.41 -23.09 23.49
C CYS A 370 -26.40 -22.56 24.93
N ALA A 371 -25.26 -22.06 25.41
CA ALA A 371 -25.15 -21.47 26.74
C ALA A 371 -25.98 -20.19 26.84
N ASP A 372 -25.96 -19.34 25.81
CA ASP A 372 -26.78 -18.13 25.77
C ASP A 372 -28.27 -18.42 25.74
N TYR A 373 -28.69 -19.50 25.07
CA TYR A 373 -30.09 -19.96 25.10
C TYR A 373 -30.55 -20.27 26.54
N LEU A 374 -29.78 -21.08 27.29
CA LEU A 374 -30.08 -21.38 28.68
C LEU A 374 -30.07 -20.12 29.56
N THR A 375 -29.17 -19.20 29.30
CA THR A 375 -29.09 -17.94 30.04
C THR A 375 -30.34 -17.08 29.81
N LYS A 376 -30.82 -17.00 28.56
CA LYS A 376 -32.09 -16.32 28.21
C LYS A 376 -33.31 -16.98 28.87
N LYS A 377 -33.25 -18.28 29.15
CA LYS A 377 -34.27 -19.03 29.91
C LYS A 377 -34.11 -18.88 31.44
N GLY A 378 -33.17 -18.05 31.90
CA GLY A 378 -33.00 -17.68 33.33
C GLY A 378 -31.88 -18.41 34.08
N MET A 379 -31.08 -19.24 33.42
CA MET A 379 -29.93 -19.90 34.05
C MET A 379 -28.74 -18.90 34.14
N PRO A 380 -28.04 -18.84 35.30
CA PRO A 380 -26.81 -18.08 35.37
C PRO A 380 -25.77 -18.54 34.30
N PHE A 381 -25.10 -17.62 33.65
CA PHE A 381 -24.18 -17.96 32.52
C PHE A 381 -23.13 -19.02 32.90
N ARG A 382 -22.56 -18.98 34.09
CA ARG A 382 -21.57 -19.97 34.55
C ARG A 382 -22.12 -21.38 34.62
N ASP A 383 -23.39 -21.51 35.02
CA ASP A 383 -24.07 -22.79 35.07
C ASP A 383 -24.45 -23.27 33.67
N ALA A 384 -24.94 -22.36 32.82
CA ALA A 384 -25.22 -22.61 31.41
C ALA A 384 -23.96 -23.08 30.66
N TYR A 385 -22.83 -22.43 30.90
CA TYR A 385 -21.53 -22.83 30.38
C TYR A 385 -21.15 -24.26 30.79
N THR A 386 -21.36 -24.59 32.08
CA THR A 386 -21.06 -25.94 32.60
C THR A 386 -21.96 -27.01 32.00
N VAL A 387 -23.26 -26.73 31.84
CA VAL A 387 -24.21 -27.63 31.16
C VAL A 387 -23.81 -27.85 29.71
N THR A 388 -23.54 -26.77 28.98
CA THR A 388 -23.10 -26.84 27.57
C THR A 388 -21.78 -27.61 27.42
N GLY A 389 -20.82 -27.41 28.34
CA GLY A 389 -19.55 -28.15 28.32
C GLY A 389 -19.76 -29.66 28.48
N LYS A 390 -20.73 -30.10 29.31
CA LYS A 390 -21.10 -31.51 29.45
C LYS A 390 -21.73 -32.05 28.14
N LEU A 391 -22.62 -31.27 27.48
CA LEU A 391 -23.19 -31.63 26.20
C LEU A 391 -22.11 -31.81 25.12
N VAL A 392 -21.16 -30.88 25.04
CA VAL A 392 -20.03 -30.98 24.10
C VAL A 392 -19.20 -32.26 24.38
N ALA A 393 -18.89 -32.56 25.63
CA ALA A 393 -18.16 -33.78 25.99
C ALA A 393 -18.94 -35.05 25.61
N GLN A 394 -20.27 -35.09 25.85
CA GLN A 394 -21.15 -36.16 25.44
C GLN A 394 -21.17 -36.33 23.92
N CYS A 395 -21.37 -35.25 23.15
CA CYS A 395 -21.36 -35.27 21.69
C CYS A 395 -20.03 -35.74 21.14
N THR A 396 -18.91 -35.28 21.71
CA THR A 396 -17.58 -35.72 21.32
C THR A 396 -17.41 -37.24 21.51
N ALA A 397 -17.86 -37.80 22.62
CA ALA A 397 -17.78 -39.22 22.88
C ALA A 397 -18.67 -40.07 21.94
N GLN A 398 -19.78 -39.50 21.48
CA GLN A 398 -20.75 -40.18 20.61
C GLN A 398 -20.52 -39.89 19.09
N GLY A 399 -19.59 -39.01 18.73
CA GLY A 399 -19.41 -38.59 17.36
C GLY A 399 -20.58 -37.78 16.80
N LYS A 400 -21.36 -37.10 17.64
CA LYS A 400 -22.54 -36.29 17.27
C LYS A 400 -22.19 -34.78 17.31
N THR A 401 -23.06 -33.96 16.71
CA THR A 401 -23.12 -32.50 16.91
C THR A 401 -24.19 -32.16 17.94
N LEU A 402 -24.27 -30.90 18.39
CA LEU A 402 -25.31 -30.45 19.35
C LEU A 402 -26.70 -30.53 18.73
N GLU A 403 -26.84 -30.30 17.45
CA GLU A 403 -28.11 -30.33 16.70
C GLU A 403 -28.65 -31.76 16.50
N GLU A 404 -27.79 -32.76 16.64
CA GLU A 404 -28.18 -34.20 16.53
C GLU A 404 -28.67 -34.80 17.84
N LEU A 405 -28.58 -34.05 18.96
CA LEU A 405 -29.10 -34.50 20.23
C LEU A 405 -30.65 -34.43 20.23
N THR A 406 -31.30 -35.44 20.77
CA THR A 406 -32.74 -35.38 20.98
C THR A 406 -33.10 -34.43 22.13
N LEU A 407 -34.36 -33.96 22.16
CA LEU A 407 -34.80 -33.07 23.24
C LEU A 407 -34.67 -33.76 24.61
N GLU A 408 -34.92 -35.07 24.68
CA GLU A 408 -34.76 -35.86 25.92
C GLU A 408 -33.28 -35.88 26.35
N GLU A 409 -32.33 -36.05 25.43
CA GLU A 409 -30.90 -36.02 25.74
C GLU A 409 -30.49 -34.65 26.29
N LEU A 410 -31.00 -33.55 25.74
CA LEU A 410 -30.79 -32.18 26.20
C LEU A 410 -31.42 -31.96 27.58
N GLN A 411 -32.68 -32.35 27.75
CA GLN A 411 -33.44 -32.19 29.01
C GLN A 411 -32.87 -33.04 30.16
N ALA A 412 -32.16 -34.12 29.88
CA ALA A 412 -31.43 -34.88 30.88
C ALA A 412 -30.38 -34.07 31.63
N LEU A 413 -29.84 -32.99 30.99
CA LEU A 413 -28.87 -32.08 31.65
C LEU A 413 -29.51 -30.79 32.16
N SER A 414 -30.61 -30.33 31.56
CA SER A 414 -31.35 -29.17 32.03
C SER A 414 -32.82 -29.20 31.52
N PRO A 415 -33.83 -29.12 32.41
CA PRO A 415 -35.22 -29.06 32.01
C PRO A 415 -35.59 -27.75 31.27
N LEU A 416 -34.71 -26.77 31.22
CA LEU A 416 -34.91 -25.50 30.49
C LEU A 416 -34.81 -25.65 28.97
N PHE A 417 -34.31 -26.78 28.47
CA PHE A 417 -34.31 -27.02 27.04
C PHE A 417 -35.72 -27.33 26.55
N GLU A 418 -36.17 -26.58 25.59
CA GLU A 418 -37.44 -26.74 24.90
C GLU A 418 -37.20 -26.93 23.39
N GLN A 419 -38.24 -27.14 22.59
CA GLN A 419 -38.15 -27.43 21.16
C GLN A 419 -37.45 -26.30 20.36
N ASP A 420 -37.53 -25.04 20.81
CA ASP A 420 -36.94 -23.86 20.21
C ASP A 420 -35.38 -23.81 20.34
N VAL A 421 -34.77 -24.76 21.08
CA VAL A 421 -33.30 -24.87 21.14
C VAL A 421 -32.69 -25.16 19.78
N TYR A 422 -33.36 -25.89 18.90
CA TYR A 422 -32.84 -26.21 17.58
C TYR A 422 -32.72 -24.96 16.69
N ASP A 423 -33.61 -23.97 16.87
CA ASP A 423 -33.48 -22.65 16.21
C ASP A 423 -32.28 -21.89 16.75
N ALA A 424 -32.00 -22.00 18.06
CA ALA A 424 -30.83 -21.35 18.66
C ALA A 424 -29.49 -22.03 18.29
N LEU A 425 -29.51 -23.32 17.95
CA LEU A 425 -28.34 -24.09 17.53
C LEU A 425 -28.07 -24.01 16.04
N ASN A 426 -29.07 -23.59 15.24
CA ASN A 426 -28.93 -23.44 13.79
C ASN A 426 -27.86 -22.38 13.46
N LEU A 427 -26.85 -22.73 12.67
CA LEU A 427 -25.69 -21.88 12.42
C LEU A 427 -26.04 -20.59 11.67
N GLU A 428 -27.02 -20.63 10.77
CA GLU A 428 -27.52 -19.46 10.06
C GLU A 428 -28.17 -18.48 11.03
N ASN A 429 -28.97 -18.99 11.99
CA ASN A 429 -29.56 -18.18 13.06
C ASN A 429 -28.50 -17.67 14.03
N CYS A 430 -27.53 -18.49 14.42
CA CYS A 430 -26.39 -18.07 15.26
C CYS A 430 -25.67 -16.88 14.64
N MET A 431 -25.43 -16.89 13.34
CA MET A 431 -24.81 -15.78 12.63
C MET A 431 -25.77 -14.57 12.55
N ALA A 432 -27.03 -14.78 12.19
CA ALA A 432 -28.02 -13.71 11.99
C ALA A 432 -28.33 -12.95 13.30
N LEU A 433 -28.30 -13.63 14.44
CA LEU A 433 -28.56 -13.03 15.75
C LEU A 433 -27.39 -12.18 16.29
N ARG A 434 -26.20 -12.30 15.70
CA ARG A 434 -25.03 -11.47 16.06
C ARG A 434 -25.10 -10.11 15.35
N SER A 435 -26.13 -9.35 15.65
CA SER A 435 -26.45 -8.03 15.04
C SER A 435 -25.85 -6.83 15.79
N SER A 436 -24.98 -7.07 16.78
CA SER A 436 -24.20 -6.00 17.39
C SER A 436 -23.33 -5.28 16.36
N TYR A 437 -23.06 -4.00 16.57
CA TYR A 437 -22.24 -3.19 15.67
C TYR A 437 -20.91 -3.90 15.35
N GLY A 438 -20.65 -4.14 14.05
CA GLY A 438 -19.48 -4.88 13.56
C GLY A 438 -19.64 -6.41 13.57
N GLY A 439 -20.78 -6.95 13.95
CA GLY A 439 -21.07 -8.40 13.95
C GLY A 439 -21.25 -8.99 12.53
N PRO A 440 -21.43 -10.34 12.46
CA PRO A 440 -21.56 -11.07 11.19
C PRO A 440 -22.96 -11.05 10.57
N ALA A 441 -23.97 -10.51 11.25
CA ALA A 441 -25.33 -10.45 10.73
C ALA A 441 -25.37 -9.72 9.36
N VAL A 442 -26.28 -10.17 8.47
CA VAL A 442 -26.40 -9.58 7.12
C VAL A 442 -26.64 -8.07 7.17
N SER A 443 -27.42 -7.57 8.14
CA SER A 443 -27.65 -6.13 8.33
C SER A 443 -26.36 -5.36 8.64
N GLU A 444 -25.49 -5.95 9.45
CA GLU A 444 -24.21 -5.33 9.84
C GLU A 444 -23.17 -5.40 8.72
N THR A 445 -23.08 -6.55 8.04
CA THR A 445 -22.19 -6.66 6.88
C THR A 445 -22.63 -5.76 5.72
N ALA A 446 -23.95 -5.60 5.50
CA ALA A 446 -24.48 -4.64 4.53
C ALA A 446 -24.12 -3.19 4.87
N ARG A 447 -24.19 -2.81 6.16
CA ARG A 447 -23.78 -1.48 6.64
C ARG A 447 -22.27 -1.27 6.40
N GLN A 448 -21.43 -2.24 6.78
CA GLN A 448 -19.97 -2.18 6.56
C GLN A 448 -19.63 -2.03 5.09
N ILE A 449 -20.26 -2.78 4.20
CA ILE A 449 -20.09 -2.66 2.76
C ILE A 449 -20.47 -1.24 2.29
N GLY A 450 -21.63 -0.74 2.72
CA GLY A 450 -22.09 0.61 2.37
C GLY A 450 -21.12 1.71 2.81
N GLU A 451 -20.51 1.58 3.98
CA GLU A 451 -19.50 2.55 4.46
C GLU A 451 -18.21 2.53 3.62
N ILE A 452 -17.76 1.34 3.19
CA ILE A 452 -16.59 1.24 2.31
C ILE A 452 -16.93 1.77 0.91
N GLU A 453 -18.11 1.45 0.35
CA GLU A 453 -18.53 1.99 -0.94
C GLU A 453 -18.65 3.53 -0.93
N GLN A 454 -19.18 4.09 0.13
CA GLN A 454 -19.20 5.55 0.31
C GLN A 454 -17.78 6.12 0.37
N PHE A 455 -16.89 5.49 1.13
CA PHE A 455 -15.49 5.90 1.24
C PHE A 455 -14.77 5.89 -0.11
N ILE A 456 -15.03 4.87 -0.96
CA ILE A 456 -14.52 4.78 -2.34
C ILE A 456 -15.09 5.93 -3.19
N GLN A 457 -16.40 6.13 -3.14
CA GLN A 457 -17.08 7.16 -3.94
C GLN A 457 -16.60 8.59 -3.63
N GLU A 458 -16.25 8.88 -2.38
CA GLU A 458 -15.72 10.18 -1.97
C GLU A 458 -14.31 10.46 -2.53
N ARG A 459 -13.61 9.44 -3.07
CA ARG A 459 -12.22 9.49 -3.56
C ARG A 459 -12.08 9.18 -5.05
N SER A 460 -13.13 8.73 -5.69
CA SER A 460 -13.20 8.51 -7.15
C SER A 460 -13.69 9.77 -7.85
#